data_5819b30edd96f1744560ede3a92db0db
#
_entry.id   5819b30edd96f1744560ede3a92db0db
#
_cell.length_a   1.000
_cell.length_b   1.000
_cell.length_c   1.000
_cell.angle_alpha   90.00
_cell.angle_beta   90.00
_cell.angle_gamma   90.00
#
_symmetry.space_group_name_H-M   'P 1'
#
loop_
_entity.id
_entity.type
_entity.pdbx_description
1 polymer ?
#
loop_
_entity_poly.entity_id
_entity_poly.type
_entity_poly.pdbx_seq_one_letter_code
_entity_poly.pdbx_strand_id
1 'polypeptide(L)'
;ALARHWVQQGGKVVIGDVVDDALDRVKQELGAAVGTMHCDVTQEAQCAALADTAIEKFGQINLVAPFAGIIMDGLMVSPDRETGKVTRKMSLDQFQKVIDINLSGVFLTVRECSERMINHGCRGLICLISSTGSLGTAGQINYASTKAAMSVMPKVITAEFFRRGLADRIRCVAVAPGYVGTEMVKGMNQKALEKIVAQVPIGRLVEPEEVAMLVGDIYKNEALSGDVFFIHGGLRLGSKG
;
A
#
# COMPACT_ATOMS: atom_id res chain seq x y z
N ALA A 1 10.80 6.46 -1.04
CA ALA A 1 10.64 6.69 -2.48
C ALA A 1 9.51 7.67 -2.77
N LEU A 2 8.20 7.33 -2.52
CA LEU A 2 7.08 8.20 -2.91
C LEU A 2 7.15 9.60 -2.32
N ALA A 3 7.46 9.75 -1.02
CA ALA A 3 7.61 11.05 -0.38
C ALA A 3 8.71 11.90 -1.04
N ARG A 4 9.88 11.29 -1.34
CA ARG A 4 10.96 11.96 -2.08
C ARG A 4 10.51 12.43 -3.45
N HIS A 5 9.90 11.54 -4.21
CA HIS A 5 9.38 11.85 -5.54
C HIS A 5 8.39 13.01 -5.49
N TRP A 6 7.46 13.00 -4.51
CA TRP A 6 6.46 14.05 -4.34
C TRP A 6 7.07 15.41 -3.99
N VAL A 7 8.02 15.42 -3.06
CA VAL A 7 8.75 16.66 -2.67
C VAL A 7 9.58 17.20 -3.84
N GLN A 8 10.23 16.34 -4.62
CA GLN A 8 10.98 16.76 -5.82
C GLN A 8 10.09 17.40 -6.90
N GLN A 9 8.79 17.05 -6.92
CA GLN A 9 7.80 17.68 -7.80
C GLN A 9 7.17 18.96 -7.18
N GLY A 10 7.71 19.45 -6.07
CA GLY A 10 7.22 20.65 -5.37
C GLY A 10 6.06 20.37 -4.40
N GLY A 11 5.72 19.11 -4.17
CA GLY A 11 4.67 18.71 -3.23
C GLY A 11 5.12 18.79 -1.77
N LYS A 12 4.14 18.74 -0.87
CA LYS A 12 4.33 18.63 0.58
C LYS A 12 3.72 17.32 1.05
N VAL A 13 4.25 16.73 2.13
CA VAL A 13 3.85 15.40 2.59
C VAL A 13 3.67 15.38 4.10
N VAL A 14 2.62 14.71 4.58
CA VAL A 14 2.55 14.24 5.97
C VAL A 14 2.72 12.72 5.95
N ILE A 15 3.61 12.21 6.79
CA ILE A 15 3.94 10.79 6.89
C ILE A 15 3.57 10.29 8.29
N GLY A 16 2.74 9.25 8.34
CA GLY A 16 2.46 8.48 9.55
C GLY A 16 3.18 7.14 9.51
N ASP A 17 3.84 6.77 10.58
CA ASP A 17 4.45 5.46 10.81
C ASP A 17 4.52 5.16 12.31
N VAL A 18 4.69 3.89 12.67
CA VAL A 18 4.94 3.48 14.07
C VAL A 18 6.42 3.51 14.44
N VAL A 19 7.31 3.74 13.49
CA VAL A 19 8.77 3.75 13.68
C VAL A 19 9.28 5.19 13.70
N ASP A 20 9.36 5.79 14.89
CA ASP A 20 9.73 7.20 15.07
C ASP A 20 11.09 7.55 14.48
N ASP A 21 12.10 6.68 14.64
CA ASP A 21 13.43 6.88 14.05
C ASP A 21 13.40 6.96 12.51
N ALA A 22 12.46 6.25 11.86
CA ALA A 22 12.28 6.33 10.42
C ALA A 22 11.63 7.66 10.02
N LEU A 23 10.65 8.13 10.79
CA LEU A 23 10.02 9.42 10.61
C LEU A 23 11.03 10.56 10.74
N ASP A 24 11.89 10.52 11.75
CA ASP A 24 12.92 11.52 11.98
C ASP A 24 13.96 11.56 10.84
N ARG A 25 14.41 10.41 10.36
CA ARG A 25 15.32 10.34 9.21
C ARG A 25 14.72 10.97 7.96
N VAL A 26 13.47 10.66 7.63
CA VAL A 26 12.80 11.23 6.45
C VAL A 26 12.57 12.71 6.60
N LYS A 27 12.22 13.19 7.80
CA LYS A 27 12.06 14.61 8.10
C LYS A 27 13.37 15.38 7.98
N GLN A 28 14.48 14.82 8.47
CA GLN A 28 15.83 15.41 8.31
C GLN A 28 16.25 15.48 6.84
N GLU A 29 15.96 14.44 6.08
CA GLU A 29 16.30 14.36 4.65
C GLU A 29 15.51 15.33 3.78
N LEU A 30 14.18 15.43 3.99
CA LEU A 30 13.27 16.19 3.11
C LEU A 30 12.88 17.58 3.66
N GLY A 31 13.28 17.89 4.88
CA GLY A 31 13.15 19.22 5.48
C GLY A 31 11.72 19.71 5.69
N ALA A 32 11.49 20.99 5.47
CA ALA A 32 10.23 21.68 5.78
C ALA A 32 9.03 21.22 4.94
N ALA A 33 9.28 20.56 3.81
CA ALA A 33 8.21 20.01 2.97
C ALA A 33 7.52 18.79 3.60
N VAL A 34 8.06 18.25 4.72
CA VAL A 34 7.55 17.05 5.36
C VAL A 34 7.09 17.33 6.79
N GLY A 35 5.84 16.94 7.08
CA GLY A 35 5.34 16.71 8.42
C GLY A 35 5.43 15.22 8.76
N THR A 36 5.71 14.89 10.02
CA THR A 36 5.74 13.51 10.51
C THR A 36 4.87 13.36 11.74
N MET A 37 4.29 12.19 11.93
CA MET A 37 3.47 11.86 13.08
C MET A 37 3.55 10.36 13.38
N HIS A 38 3.72 9.99 14.65
CA HIS A 38 3.52 8.61 15.07
C HIS A 38 2.07 8.19 14.78
N CYS A 39 1.88 7.11 14.02
CA CYS A 39 0.54 6.65 13.65
C CYS A 39 0.50 5.12 13.53
N ASP A 40 -0.20 4.51 14.46
CA ASP A 40 -0.65 3.13 14.32
C ASP A 40 -1.99 3.14 13.56
N VAL A 41 -1.98 2.64 12.34
CA VAL A 41 -3.16 2.65 11.45
C VAL A 41 -4.32 1.78 11.96
N THR A 42 -4.09 0.92 12.96
CA THR A 42 -5.15 0.16 13.63
C THR A 42 -5.93 1.00 14.63
N GLN A 43 -5.46 2.22 14.92
CA GLN A 43 -6.09 3.15 15.87
C GLN A 43 -6.80 4.26 15.10
N GLU A 44 -8.12 4.22 15.09
CA GLU A 44 -8.99 5.18 14.39
C GLU A 44 -8.64 6.64 14.71
N ALA A 45 -8.45 6.97 16.00
CA ALA A 45 -8.12 8.31 16.44
C ALA A 45 -6.76 8.80 15.88
N GLN A 46 -5.79 7.91 15.67
CA GLN A 46 -4.50 8.28 15.12
C GLN A 46 -4.59 8.49 13.59
N CYS A 47 -5.42 7.71 12.89
CA CYS A 47 -5.70 7.95 11.47
C CYS A 47 -6.40 9.30 11.26
N ALA A 48 -7.36 9.65 12.14
CA ALA A 48 -8.02 10.95 12.13
C ALA A 48 -7.03 12.10 12.36
N ALA A 49 -6.19 12.00 13.40
CA ALA A 49 -5.18 13.01 13.71
C ALA A 49 -4.13 13.16 12.58
N LEU A 50 -3.79 12.08 11.87
CA LEU A 50 -2.91 12.13 10.70
C LEU A 50 -3.52 12.98 9.56
N ALA A 51 -4.81 12.77 9.29
CA ALA A 51 -5.54 13.54 8.28
C ALA A 51 -5.68 15.02 8.69
N ASP A 52 -6.00 15.28 9.97
CA ASP A 52 -6.07 16.65 10.52
C ASP A 52 -4.72 17.36 10.41
N THR A 53 -3.61 16.69 10.74
CA THR A 53 -2.26 17.24 10.60
C THR A 53 -1.95 17.69 9.17
N ALA A 54 -2.44 16.96 8.15
CA ALA A 54 -2.24 17.36 6.76
C ALA A 54 -3.02 18.64 6.40
N ILE A 55 -4.25 18.77 6.87
CA ILE A 55 -5.06 19.96 6.68
C ILE A 55 -4.46 21.15 7.45
N GLU A 56 -4.10 20.98 8.71
CA GLU A 56 -3.53 22.06 9.54
C GLU A 56 -2.22 22.60 8.98
N LYS A 57 -1.34 21.72 8.53
CA LYS A 57 -0.02 22.12 8.02
C LYS A 57 -0.06 22.67 6.60
N PHE A 58 -0.90 22.11 5.74
CA PHE A 58 -0.81 22.35 4.30
C PHE A 58 -2.14 22.80 3.65
N GLY A 59 -3.23 22.83 4.42
CA GLY A 59 -4.53 23.33 3.99
C GLY A 59 -5.31 22.39 3.09
N GLN A 60 -4.73 21.27 2.64
CA GLN A 60 -5.36 20.36 1.69
C GLN A 60 -4.73 18.96 1.69
N ILE A 61 -5.48 17.99 1.17
CA ILE A 61 -5.01 16.64 0.88
C ILE A 61 -5.29 16.36 -0.60
N ASN A 62 -4.24 16.12 -1.39
CA ASN A 62 -4.35 15.85 -2.83
C ASN A 62 -3.93 14.43 -3.21
N LEU A 63 -3.17 13.76 -2.36
CA LEU A 63 -2.81 12.34 -2.52
C LEU A 63 -2.91 11.63 -1.17
N VAL A 64 -3.63 10.51 -1.16
CA VAL A 64 -3.68 9.58 -0.02
C VAL A 64 -3.04 8.28 -0.47
N ALA A 65 -1.96 7.86 0.20
CA ALA A 65 -1.20 6.66 -0.13
C ALA A 65 -0.98 5.80 1.13
N PRO A 66 -1.97 4.96 1.53
CA PRO A 66 -1.89 4.14 2.73
C PRO A 66 -1.03 2.90 2.47
N PHE A 67 0.29 3.02 2.66
CA PHE A 67 1.28 1.98 2.36
C PHE A 67 1.71 1.17 3.59
N ALA A 68 1.18 1.46 4.78
CA ALA A 68 1.39 0.63 5.96
C ALA A 68 0.92 -0.81 5.70
N GLY A 69 1.75 -1.78 6.07
CA GLY A 69 1.41 -3.17 5.87
C GLY A 69 2.50 -4.12 6.34
N ILE A 70 2.09 -5.32 6.70
CA ILE A 70 2.97 -6.39 7.15
C ILE A 70 2.73 -7.68 6.36
N ILE A 71 3.70 -8.57 6.43
CA ILE A 71 3.63 -9.93 5.90
C ILE A 71 3.88 -10.89 7.07
N MET A 72 2.98 -11.85 7.25
CA MET A 72 3.13 -12.94 8.22
C MET A 72 2.74 -14.26 7.54
N ASP A 73 3.63 -14.76 6.69
CA ASP A 73 3.40 -15.92 5.85
C ASP A 73 3.29 -17.22 6.68
N GLY A 74 2.54 -18.17 6.16
CA GLY A 74 2.36 -19.50 6.71
C GLY A 74 1.28 -20.26 5.98
N LEU A 75 1.41 -21.59 5.92
CA LEU A 75 0.33 -22.43 5.39
C LEU A 75 -0.87 -22.40 6.34
N MET A 76 -2.07 -22.35 5.81
CA MET A 76 -3.31 -22.43 6.59
C MET A 76 -3.32 -23.70 7.47
N VAL A 77 -2.94 -24.82 6.89
CA VAL A 77 -2.70 -26.10 7.58
C VAL A 77 -1.43 -26.73 7.03
N SER A 78 -0.58 -27.29 7.90
CA SER A 78 0.67 -27.94 7.53
C SER A 78 0.63 -29.41 7.97
N PRO A 79 0.37 -30.35 7.06
CA PRO A 79 0.51 -31.76 7.36
C PRO A 79 1.97 -32.16 7.45
N ASP A 80 2.26 -33.08 8.32
CA ASP A 80 3.54 -33.81 8.37
C ASP A 80 3.69 -34.67 7.11
N ARG A 81 4.90 -34.71 6.54
CA ARG A 81 5.15 -35.37 5.27
C ARG A 81 5.10 -36.89 5.32
N GLU A 82 5.40 -37.47 6.49
CA GLU A 82 5.44 -38.95 6.67
C GLU A 82 4.08 -39.48 7.08
N THR A 83 3.43 -38.82 8.01
CA THR A 83 2.16 -39.30 8.60
C THR A 83 0.92 -38.76 7.91
N GLY A 84 1.03 -37.67 7.10
CA GLY A 84 -0.08 -36.96 6.52
C GLY A 84 -0.97 -36.22 7.52
N LYS A 85 -0.71 -36.30 8.81
CA LYS A 85 -1.50 -35.63 9.85
C LYS A 85 -1.13 -34.18 10.00
N VAL A 86 -2.11 -33.31 10.23
CA VAL A 86 -1.88 -31.89 10.47
C VAL A 86 -1.14 -31.67 11.78
N THR A 87 0.06 -31.09 11.72
CA THR A 87 0.92 -30.79 12.87
C THR A 87 0.94 -29.30 13.23
N ARG A 88 0.62 -28.41 12.28
CA ARG A 88 0.57 -26.96 12.50
C ARG A 88 -0.58 -26.33 11.70
N LYS A 89 -1.17 -25.30 12.28
CA LYS A 89 -2.17 -24.44 11.65
C LYS A 89 -1.76 -22.98 11.82
N MET A 90 -2.09 -22.12 10.87
CA MET A 90 -2.01 -20.68 11.07
C MET A 90 -2.92 -20.29 12.23
N SER A 91 -2.42 -19.52 13.18
CA SER A 91 -3.26 -19.03 14.29
C SER A 91 -4.20 -17.93 13.81
N LEU A 92 -5.34 -17.78 14.51
CA LEU A 92 -6.25 -16.67 14.26
C LEU A 92 -5.55 -15.31 14.50
N ASP A 93 -4.72 -15.21 15.52
CA ASP A 93 -3.94 -14.00 15.82
C ASP A 93 -3.01 -13.61 14.66
N GLN A 94 -2.27 -14.59 14.11
CA GLN A 94 -1.41 -14.37 12.93
C GLN A 94 -2.23 -13.88 11.72
N PHE A 95 -3.39 -14.44 11.49
CA PHE A 95 -4.29 -14.03 10.41
C PHE A 95 -4.84 -12.63 10.68
N GLN A 96 -5.42 -12.40 11.87
CA GLN A 96 -6.10 -11.17 12.24
C GLN A 96 -5.15 -9.97 12.23
N LYS A 97 -3.93 -10.12 12.72
CA LYS A 97 -2.94 -9.04 12.73
C LYS A 97 -2.65 -8.49 11.34
N VAL A 98 -2.61 -9.35 10.32
CA VAL A 98 -2.45 -8.91 8.93
C VAL A 98 -3.72 -8.22 8.42
N ILE A 99 -4.90 -8.72 8.78
CA ILE A 99 -6.18 -8.06 8.43
C ILE A 99 -6.27 -6.67 9.07
N ASP A 100 -5.94 -6.56 10.36
CA ASP A 100 -6.07 -5.30 11.10
C ASP A 100 -5.19 -4.19 10.50
N ILE A 101 -3.95 -4.51 10.14
CA ILE A 101 -3.03 -3.51 9.59
C ILE A 101 -3.30 -3.29 8.09
N ASN A 102 -3.33 -4.36 7.29
CA ASN A 102 -3.32 -4.24 5.83
C ASN A 102 -4.69 -3.94 5.22
N LEU A 103 -5.77 -4.18 5.95
CA LEU A 103 -7.14 -3.96 5.46
C LEU A 103 -7.87 -2.93 6.31
N SER A 104 -8.06 -3.18 7.61
CA SER A 104 -8.77 -2.25 8.49
C SER A 104 -8.04 -0.91 8.60
N GLY A 105 -6.70 -0.93 8.75
CA GLY A 105 -5.89 0.28 8.81
C GLY A 105 -5.92 1.11 7.53
N VAL A 106 -5.92 0.44 6.37
CA VAL A 106 -6.10 1.12 5.08
C VAL A 106 -7.50 1.74 4.99
N PHE A 107 -8.55 1.01 5.38
CA PHE A 107 -9.92 1.53 5.41
C PHE A 107 -10.02 2.77 6.30
N LEU A 108 -9.50 2.72 7.53
CA LEU A 108 -9.51 3.85 8.46
C LEU A 108 -8.78 5.07 7.86
N THR A 109 -7.59 4.89 7.37
CA THR A 109 -6.80 5.98 6.74
C THR A 109 -7.54 6.61 5.57
N VAL A 110 -8.10 5.79 4.67
CA VAL A 110 -8.84 6.28 3.50
C VAL A 110 -10.11 7.02 3.92
N ARG A 111 -10.86 6.48 4.88
CA ARG A 111 -12.08 7.09 5.38
C ARG A 111 -11.82 8.48 5.97
N GLU A 112 -10.85 8.57 6.88
CA GLU A 112 -10.52 9.82 7.57
C GLU A 112 -9.97 10.88 6.60
N CYS A 113 -9.07 10.48 5.70
CA CYS A 113 -8.57 11.39 4.68
C CYS A 113 -9.67 11.83 3.70
N SER A 114 -10.57 10.92 3.29
CA SER A 114 -11.68 11.24 2.39
C SER A 114 -12.65 12.24 3.00
N GLU A 115 -12.96 12.10 4.29
CA GLU A 115 -13.78 13.07 5.02
C GLU A 115 -13.18 14.47 4.96
N ARG A 116 -11.88 14.61 5.30
CA ARG A 116 -11.19 15.90 5.25
C ARG A 116 -11.10 16.45 3.82
N MET A 117 -10.82 15.59 2.83
CA MET A 117 -10.83 15.99 1.42
C MET A 117 -12.18 16.57 1.00
N ILE A 118 -13.27 15.92 1.38
CA ILE A 118 -14.64 16.37 1.05
C ILE A 118 -14.97 17.68 1.77
N ASN A 119 -14.72 17.75 3.08
CA ASN A 119 -15.07 18.90 3.92
C ASN A 119 -14.27 20.17 3.56
N HIS A 120 -13.04 19.99 3.07
CA HIS A 120 -12.17 21.10 2.64
C HIS A 120 -12.19 21.35 1.12
N GLY A 121 -13.08 20.71 0.37
CA GLY A 121 -13.19 20.91 -1.07
C GLY A 121 -11.96 20.47 -1.87
N CYS A 122 -11.16 19.57 -1.35
CA CYS A 122 -9.92 19.13 -1.98
C CYS A 122 -10.21 18.36 -3.28
N ARG A 123 -9.24 18.46 -4.22
CA ARG A 123 -9.17 17.64 -5.42
C ARG A 123 -7.97 16.70 -5.32
N GLY A 124 -8.13 15.41 -5.61
CA GLY A 124 -7.01 14.50 -5.48
C GLY A 124 -7.26 13.04 -5.81
N LEU A 125 -6.29 12.23 -5.43
CA LEU A 125 -6.21 10.80 -5.71
C LEU A 125 -6.04 10.01 -4.40
N ILE A 126 -6.83 8.97 -4.23
CA ILE A 126 -6.60 7.89 -3.27
C ILE A 126 -5.90 6.76 -4.04
N CYS A 127 -4.66 6.45 -3.67
CA CYS A 127 -3.85 5.42 -4.32
C CYS A 127 -3.56 4.30 -3.35
N LEU A 128 -4.35 3.23 -3.43
CA LEU A 128 -4.17 2.03 -2.61
C LEU A 128 -2.96 1.22 -3.09
N ILE A 129 -2.36 0.46 -2.18
CA ILE A 129 -1.29 -0.48 -2.53
C ILE A 129 -1.78 -1.91 -2.45
N SER A 130 -1.99 -2.52 -3.62
CA SER A 130 -2.24 -3.94 -3.78
C SER A 130 -0.91 -4.70 -3.94
N SER A 131 -0.90 -5.81 -4.62
CA SER A 131 0.27 -6.64 -4.92
C SER A 131 -0.09 -7.64 -6.02
N THR A 132 0.89 -8.16 -6.74
CA THR A 132 0.69 -9.39 -7.52
C THR A 132 0.24 -10.56 -6.65
N GLY A 133 0.55 -10.55 -5.35
CA GLY A 133 0.03 -11.51 -4.37
C GLY A 133 -1.49 -11.53 -4.24
N SER A 134 -2.21 -10.48 -4.69
CA SER A 134 -3.68 -10.45 -4.78
C SER A 134 -4.27 -11.53 -5.69
N LEU A 135 -3.46 -12.07 -6.61
CA LEU A 135 -3.85 -13.16 -7.51
C LEU A 135 -3.73 -14.54 -6.88
N GLY A 136 -3.23 -14.61 -5.66
CA GLY A 136 -3.05 -15.83 -4.87
C GLY A 136 -1.61 -16.33 -4.85
N THR A 137 -1.10 -16.53 -3.65
CA THR A 137 0.23 -17.11 -3.40
C THR A 137 0.13 -18.11 -2.25
N ALA A 138 0.64 -19.31 -2.44
CA ALA A 138 0.65 -20.33 -1.41
C ALA A 138 1.39 -19.83 -0.14
N GLY A 139 0.78 -20.03 1.02
CA GLY A 139 1.32 -19.55 2.30
C GLY A 139 0.97 -18.10 2.65
N GLN A 140 0.19 -17.41 1.83
CA GLN A 140 -0.16 -16.00 2.04
C GLN A 140 -1.68 -15.77 2.13
N ILE A 141 -2.43 -16.69 2.72
CA ILE A 141 -3.89 -16.57 2.77
C ILE A 141 -4.37 -15.26 3.43
N ASN A 142 -3.69 -14.81 4.49
CA ASN A 142 -3.95 -13.53 5.15
C ASN A 142 -3.57 -12.34 4.25
N TYR A 143 -2.32 -12.29 3.79
CA TYR A 143 -1.80 -11.19 2.98
C TYR A 143 -2.52 -11.11 1.62
N ALA A 144 -2.64 -12.22 0.89
CA ALA A 144 -3.30 -12.26 -0.41
C ALA A 144 -4.76 -11.80 -0.32
N SER A 145 -5.49 -12.19 0.74
CA SER A 145 -6.87 -11.74 0.98
C SER A 145 -6.95 -10.22 1.16
N THR A 146 -6.04 -9.61 1.93
CA THR A 146 -6.03 -8.15 2.08
C THR A 146 -5.69 -7.43 0.77
N LYS A 147 -4.73 -7.96 -0.01
CA LYS A 147 -4.34 -7.35 -1.28
C LYS A 147 -5.38 -7.54 -2.39
N ALA A 148 -6.16 -8.62 -2.34
CA ALA A 148 -7.34 -8.79 -3.19
C ALA A 148 -8.43 -7.75 -2.86
N ALA A 149 -8.68 -7.48 -1.58
CA ALA A 149 -9.58 -6.40 -1.17
C ALA A 149 -9.12 -5.04 -1.71
N MET A 150 -7.82 -4.71 -1.64
CA MET A 150 -7.26 -3.48 -2.23
C MET A 150 -7.46 -3.40 -3.75
N SER A 151 -7.64 -4.52 -4.44
CA SER A 151 -7.94 -4.53 -5.88
C SER A 151 -9.41 -4.27 -6.19
N VAL A 152 -10.32 -4.46 -5.23
CA VAL A 152 -11.76 -4.21 -5.39
C VAL A 152 -12.16 -2.83 -4.88
N MET A 153 -11.59 -2.36 -3.79
CA MET A 153 -11.94 -1.09 -3.14
C MET A 153 -11.97 0.12 -4.09
N PRO A 154 -11.04 0.30 -5.06
CA PRO A 154 -11.10 1.45 -5.97
C PRO A 154 -12.41 1.54 -6.74
N LYS A 155 -12.95 0.40 -7.17
CA LYS A 155 -14.24 0.34 -7.90
C LYS A 155 -15.40 0.76 -7.02
N VAL A 156 -15.41 0.28 -5.77
CA VAL A 156 -16.48 0.61 -4.80
C VAL A 156 -16.42 2.09 -4.45
N ILE A 157 -15.25 2.61 -4.05
CA ILE A 157 -15.06 4.01 -3.67
C ILE A 157 -15.41 4.95 -4.83
N THR A 158 -14.96 4.63 -6.05
CA THR A 158 -15.30 5.43 -7.25
C THR A 158 -16.81 5.43 -7.51
N ALA A 159 -17.49 4.29 -7.35
CA ALA A 159 -18.95 4.21 -7.53
C ALA A 159 -19.72 5.00 -6.45
N GLU A 160 -19.26 4.98 -5.20
CA GLU A 160 -19.84 5.77 -4.12
C GLU A 160 -19.65 7.26 -4.36
N PHE A 161 -18.45 7.68 -4.75
CA PHE A 161 -18.16 9.08 -5.06
C PHE A 161 -18.93 9.57 -6.30
N PHE A 162 -19.09 8.73 -7.32
CA PHE A 162 -19.92 9.06 -8.48
C PHE A 162 -21.38 9.33 -8.07
N ARG A 163 -21.96 8.47 -7.24
CA ARG A 163 -23.35 8.64 -6.73
C ARG A 163 -23.54 9.92 -5.90
N ARG A 164 -22.47 10.49 -5.38
CA ARG A 164 -22.48 11.69 -4.54
C ARG A 164 -21.97 12.94 -5.25
N GLY A 165 -21.67 12.87 -6.55
CA GLY A 165 -21.14 14.00 -7.31
C GLY A 165 -19.72 14.42 -6.87
N LEU A 166 -18.90 13.47 -6.44
CA LEU A 166 -17.54 13.71 -5.95
C LEU A 166 -16.45 13.14 -6.89
N ALA A 167 -16.84 12.28 -7.84
CA ALA A 167 -15.91 11.54 -8.68
C ALA A 167 -15.13 12.42 -9.68
N ASP A 168 -15.60 13.63 -9.94
CA ASP A 168 -14.91 14.65 -10.72
C ASP A 168 -13.76 15.32 -9.95
N ARG A 169 -13.74 15.20 -8.63
CA ARG A 169 -12.75 15.80 -7.73
C ARG A 169 -11.84 14.78 -7.04
N ILE A 170 -12.39 13.65 -6.61
CA ILE A 170 -11.66 12.63 -5.84
C ILE A 170 -11.74 11.32 -6.60
N ARG A 171 -10.58 10.84 -7.03
CA ARG A 171 -10.41 9.57 -7.72
C ARG A 171 -9.83 8.52 -6.79
N CYS A 172 -10.06 7.25 -7.08
CA CYS A 172 -9.46 6.14 -6.36
C CYS A 172 -8.90 5.11 -7.34
N VAL A 173 -7.67 4.66 -7.10
CA VAL A 173 -7.01 3.59 -7.85
C VAL A 173 -6.26 2.67 -6.90
N ALA A 174 -5.78 1.53 -7.41
CA ALA A 174 -4.75 0.74 -6.74
C ALA A 174 -3.54 0.55 -7.65
N VAL A 175 -2.35 0.52 -7.05
CA VAL A 175 -1.12 0.06 -7.70
C VAL A 175 -0.79 -1.32 -7.14
N ALA A 176 -0.45 -2.26 -8.02
CA ALA A 176 -0.14 -3.65 -7.68
C ALA A 176 1.30 -4.00 -8.11
N PRO A 177 2.29 -3.76 -7.25
CA PRO A 177 3.67 -4.12 -7.54
C PRO A 177 3.90 -5.64 -7.54
N GLY A 178 4.90 -6.06 -8.29
CA GLY A 178 5.55 -7.36 -8.14
C GLY A 178 6.58 -7.33 -7.00
N TYR A 179 7.72 -7.97 -7.24
CA TYR A 179 8.83 -7.92 -6.30
C TYR A 179 9.56 -6.57 -6.38
N VAL A 180 9.50 -5.80 -5.30
CA VAL A 180 10.12 -4.48 -5.18
C VAL A 180 11.42 -4.57 -4.39
N GLY A 181 12.47 -3.93 -4.87
CA GLY A 181 13.81 -3.90 -4.28
C GLY A 181 13.91 -3.04 -3.01
N THR A 182 13.06 -3.30 -2.04
CA THR A 182 13.14 -2.68 -0.71
C THR A 182 14.33 -3.22 0.09
N GLU A 183 14.75 -2.48 1.12
CA GLU A 183 15.82 -2.93 2.04
C GLU A 183 15.55 -4.34 2.58
N MET A 184 14.29 -4.66 2.90
CA MET A 184 13.88 -5.98 3.37
C MET A 184 14.17 -7.07 2.32
N VAL A 185 13.85 -6.83 1.06
CA VAL A 185 14.05 -7.81 -0.03
C VAL A 185 15.55 -7.90 -0.39
N LYS A 186 16.26 -6.76 -0.45
CA LYS A 186 17.70 -6.72 -0.72
C LYS A 186 18.52 -7.36 0.40
N GLY A 187 18.03 -7.36 1.64
CA GLY A 187 18.64 -8.03 2.80
C GLY A 187 18.40 -9.55 2.89
N MET A 188 17.66 -10.14 1.96
CA MET A 188 17.44 -11.59 1.92
C MET A 188 18.71 -12.36 1.54
N ASN A 189 18.72 -13.67 1.83
CA ASN A 189 19.77 -14.56 1.36
C ASN A 189 19.91 -14.50 -0.17
N GLN A 190 21.15 -14.41 -0.66
CA GLN A 190 21.47 -14.24 -2.09
C GLN A 190 20.79 -15.29 -2.99
N LYS A 191 20.79 -16.58 -2.58
CA LYS A 191 20.14 -17.65 -3.35
C LYS A 191 18.62 -17.48 -3.43
N ALA A 192 17.99 -16.93 -2.37
CA ALA A 192 16.56 -16.63 -2.37
C ALA A 192 16.26 -15.45 -3.30
N LEU A 193 17.09 -14.41 -3.27
CA LEU A 193 16.98 -13.26 -4.15
C LEU A 193 17.12 -13.65 -5.64
N GLU A 194 18.12 -14.47 -5.96
CA GLU A 194 18.33 -14.99 -7.33
C GLU A 194 17.11 -15.77 -7.83
N LYS A 195 16.50 -16.62 -6.98
CA LYS A 195 15.26 -17.33 -7.32
C LYS A 195 14.08 -16.40 -7.59
N ILE A 196 13.99 -15.30 -6.84
CA ILE A 196 12.97 -14.28 -7.06
C ILE A 196 13.20 -13.57 -8.40
N VAL A 197 14.41 -13.07 -8.62
CA VAL A 197 14.79 -12.35 -9.85
C VAL A 197 14.60 -13.24 -11.09
N ALA A 198 14.93 -14.53 -11.02
CA ALA A 198 14.75 -15.48 -12.12
C ALA A 198 13.27 -15.66 -12.55
N GLN A 199 12.30 -15.26 -11.70
CA GLN A 199 10.87 -15.29 -12.04
C GLN A 199 10.39 -14.01 -12.73
N VAL A 200 11.19 -12.93 -12.69
CA VAL A 200 10.81 -11.63 -13.23
C VAL A 200 11.34 -11.46 -14.65
N PRO A 201 10.48 -11.38 -15.68
CA PRO A 201 10.92 -11.34 -17.08
C PRO A 201 11.90 -10.22 -17.44
N ILE A 202 11.82 -9.05 -16.79
CA ILE A 202 12.79 -7.96 -17.00
C ILE A 202 14.16 -8.24 -16.35
N GLY A 203 14.36 -9.39 -15.66
CA GLY A 203 15.63 -9.82 -15.10
C GLY A 203 16.09 -9.04 -13.85
N ARG A 204 15.22 -8.25 -13.24
CA ARG A 204 15.50 -7.49 -12.00
C ARG A 204 14.25 -7.24 -11.17
N LEU A 205 14.44 -6.81 -9.95
CA LEU A 205 13.36 -6.27 -9.13
C LEU A 205 12.83 -4.94 -9.70
N VAL A 206 11.59 -4.61 -9.37
CA VAL A 206 11.06 -3.25 -9.55
C VAL A 206 11.69 -2.36 -8.48
N GLU A 207 12.18 -1.19 -8.85
CA GLU A 207 12.72 -0.25 -7.86
C GLU A 207 11.59 0.55 -7.20
N PRO A 208 11.72 0.91 -5.90
CA PRO A 208 10.73 1.73 -5.20
C PRO A 208 10.43 3.05 -5.91
N GLU A 209 11.40 3.62 -6.60
CA GLU A 209 11.28 4.84 -7.39
C GLU A 209 10.38 4.67 -8.60
N GLU A 210 10.40 3.48 -9.25
CA GLU A 210 9.51 3.17 -10.38
C GLU A 210 8.05 3.09 -9.92
N VAL A 211 7.79 2.57 -8.72
CA VAL A 211 6.45 2.60 -8.11
C VAL A 211 6.02 4.04 -7.82
N ALA A 212 6.92 4.86 -7.28
CA ALA A 212 6.64 6.27 -7.00
C ALA A 212 6.35 7.08 -8.28
N MET A 213 7.11 6.84 -9.35
CA MET A 213 6.86 7.44 -10.66
C MET A 213 5.48 7.06 -11.20
N LEU A 214 5.11 5.78 -11.15
CA LEU A 214 3.78 5.33 -11.60
C LEU A 214 2.65 6.03 -10.83
N VAL A 215 2.78 6.17 -9.50
CA VAL A 215 1.79 6.92 -8.69
C VAL A 215 1.71 8.38 -9.14
N GLY A 216 2.85 9.03 -9.41
CA GLY A 216 2.92 10.39 -9.92
C GLY A 216 2.25 10.55 -11.30
N ASP A 217 2.46 9.60 -12.20
CA ASP A 217 1.85 9.60 -13.54
C ASP A 217 0.34 9.37 -13.48
N ILE A 218 -0.13 8.46 -12.63
CA ILE A 218 -1.56 8.25 -12.38
C ILE A 218 -2.19 9.51 -11.76
N TYR A 219 -1.49 10.20 -10.86
CA TYR A 219 -1.96 11.44 -10.28
C TYR A 219 -2.18 12.52 -11.35
N LYS A 220 -1.25 12.68 -12.28
CA LYS A 220 -1.32 13.66 -13.38
C LYS A 220 -2.38 13.32 -14.43
N ASN A 221 -2.64 12.03 -14.65
CA ASN A 221 -3.63 11.59 -15.64
C ASN A 221 -5.01 11.41 -15.01
N GLU A 222 -5.81 12.44 -15.07
CA GLU A 222 -7.13 12.49 -14.41
C GLU A 222 -8.17 11.51 -15.00
N ALA A 223 -7.92 10.91 -16.14
CA ALA A 223 -8.79 9.88 -16.72
C ALA A 223 -8.69 8.52 -16.00
N LEU A 224 -7.64 8.33 -15.18
CA LEU A 224 -7.41 7.07 -14.47
C LEU A 224 -8.14 7.05 -13.13
N SER A 225 -9.17 6.20 -13.01
CA SER A 225 -9.97 6.01 -11.80
C SER A 225 -10.61 4.63 -11.77
N GLY A 226 -10.85 4.07 -10.60
CA GLY A 226 -11.61 2.84 -10.40
C GLY A 226 -10.87 1.56 -10.80
N ASP A 227 -9.57 1.60 -11.08
CA ASP A 227 -8.84 0.45 -11.61
C ASP A 227 -7.57 0.10 -10.84
N VAL A 228 -6.93 -1.00 -11.22
CA VAL A 228 -5.69 -1.53 -10.65
C VAL A 228 -4.59 -1.48 -11.71
N PHE A 229 -3.47 -0.83 -11.38
CA PHE A 229 -2.32 -0.68 -12.25
C PHE A 229 -1.17 -1.57 -11.77
N PHE A 230 -0.83 -2.57 -12.58
CA PHE A 230 0.24 -3.50 -12.26
C PHE A 230 1.60 -2.94 -12.67
N ILE A 231 2.59 -3.07 -11.76
CA ILE A 231 4.00 -2.77 -12.01
C ILE A 231 4.86 -3.92 -11.48
N HIS A 232 5.17 -4.89 -12.36
CA HIS A 232 5.73 -6.16 -11.93
C HIS A 232 6.78 -6.76 -12.89
N GLY A 233 7.24 -5.99 -13.86
CA GLY A 233 8.29 -6.44 -14.79
C GLY A 233 7.94 -7.69 -15.61
N GLY A 234 6.65 -7.90 -15.91
CA GLY A 234 6.16 -9.07 -16.64
C GLY A 234 5.84 -10.29 -15.77
N LEU A 235 6.06 -10.24 -14.44
CA LEU A 235 5.74 -11.34 -13.53
C LEU A 235 4.25 -11.69 -13.59
N ARG A 236 3.93 -12.94 -13.90
CA ARG A 236 2.57 -13.49 -13.86
C ARG A 236 2.47 -14.55 -12.78
N LEU A 237 1.91 -14.19 -11.61
CA LEU A 237 1.63 -15.14 -10.56
C LEU A 237 0.40 -15.99 -10.95
N GLY A 238 0.50 -17.30 -10.74
CA GLY A 238 -0.56 -18.27 -11.08
C GLY A 238 -0.43 -18.89 -12.47
N SER A 239 0.36 -18.35 -13.37
CA SER A 239 0.75 -19.01 -14.61
C SER A 239 2.10 -19.71 -14.42
N LYS A 240 2.12 -20.93 -13.90
CA LYS A 240 3.21 -21.83 -14.24
C LYS A 240 3.00 -22.14 -15.73
N GLY A 241 3.79 -21.49 -16.57
CA GLY A 241 3.98 -21.91 -17.95
C GLY A 241 4.60 -23.28 -17.98
#